data_c05ad8f0f19dbcc8dded920aa69bb6a9
#
_entry.id   c05ad8f0f19dbcc8dded920aa69bb6a9
#
_cell.length_a   1.000
_cell.length_b   1.000
_cell.length_c   1.000
_cell.angle_alpha   90.00
_cell.angle_beta   90.00
_cell.angle_gamma   90.00
#
_symmetry.space_group_name_H-M   'P 1'
#
loop_
_entity.id
_entity.type
_entity.pdbx_description
1 polymer ?
#
loop_
_entity_poly.entity_id
_entity_poly.type
_entity_poly.pdbx_seq_one_letter_code
_entity_poly.pdbx_strand_id
1 'polypeptide(L)'
;MGARNHKNWLAKPTVESISSECYSSHEIYEQEIEKIFSKVWIPIIHESEIKNPGDYRVSQIAFRNIVIINHGDRIGCYINPGFRGVAGTVDPTTVIESRELHSEVKYGGMVWTTLNDNPTMDVEQWTDGAFDCIATAIDTEKLEVFHYHKAIIPTNYKLWHDTNSE
;
A
#
# COMPACT_ATOMS: atom_id res chain seq x y z
N MET A 1 32.19 10.76 20.01
CA MET A 1 30.79 10.69 19.56
C MET A 1 30.17 9.45 20.19
N GLY A 2 29.37 9.60 21.23
CA GLY A 2 28.79 8.48 21.98
C GLY A 2 27.66 7.86 21.18
N ALA A 3 27.66 6.53 21.06
CA ALA A 3 26.57 5.78 20.49
C ALA A 3 25.28 6.10 21.26
N ARG A 4 24.30 6.72 20.61
CA ARG A 4 22.98 6.95 21.19
C ARG A 4 22.33 5.60 21.43
N ASN A 5 21.91 5.39 22.65
CA ASN A 5 21.34 4.11 23.10
C ASN A 5 19.89 4.03 22.57
N HIS A 6 19.71 3.41 21.38
CA HIS A 6 18.41 3.26 20.69
C HIS A 6 17.34 2.45 21.48
N LYS A 7 17.65 1.99 22.67
CA LYS A 7 16.68 1.24 23.50
C LYS A 7 15.64 2.14 24.19
N ASN A 8 15.85 3.44 24.27
CA ASN A 8 14.95 4.32 25.04
C ASN A 8 13.67 4.74 24.34
N TRP A 9 13.61 4.71 23.01
CA TRP A 9 12.36 5.01 22.32
C TRP A 9 11.32 3.87 22.36
N LEU A 10 11.76 2.65 22.72
CA LEU A 10 10.89 1.50 23.03
C LEU A 10 10.41 1.49 24.49
N ALA A 11 10.90 2.41 25.33
CA ALA A 11 10.31 2.61 26.65
C ALA A 11 8.84 2.96 26.47
N LYS A 12 7.95 2.21 27.17
CA LYS A 12 6.49 2.36 27.08
C LYS A 12 6.13 3.84 26.98
N PRO A 13 5.44 4.25 25.90
CA PRO A 13 4.97 5.62 25.80
C PRO A 13 4.10 5.89 27.03
N THR A 14 4.52 6.81 27.85
CA THR A 14 3.59 7.39 28.82
C THR A 14 2.59 8.18 27.99
N VAL A 15 1.32 8.21 28.40
CA VAL A 15 0.22 8.90 27.70
C VAL A 15 0.52 10.41 27.45
N GLU A 16 1.62 10.91 27.94
CA GLU A 16 1.98 12.33 27.99
C GLU A 16 3.06 12.77 27.01
N SER A 17 3.86 11.86 26.41
CA SER A 17 4.87 12.28 25.44
C SER A 17 5.38 11.15 24.53
N ILE A 18 5.41 11.42 23.24
CA ILE A 18 6.07 10.59 22.22
C ILE A 18 7.39 11.29 21.86
N SER A 19 8.49 10.53 21.74
CA SER A 19 9.78 11.10 21.33
C SER A 19 9.66 11.71 19.93
N SER A 20 10.15 12.92 19.75
CA SER A 20 10.21 13.57 18.44
C SER A 20 11.07 12.78 17.42
N GLU A 21 11.95 11.90 17.88
CA GLU A 21 12.73 10.99 17.03
C GLU A 21 11.83 10.07 16.20
N CYS A 22 10.62 9.73 16.69
CA CYS A 22 9.63 8.95 15.93
C CYS A 22 9.24 9.64 14.61
N TYR A 23 9.32 10.96 14.54
CA TYR A 23 8.95 11.76 13.37
C TYR A 23 10.15 12.20 12.52
N SER A 24 11.35 12.26 13.10
CA SER A 24 12.52 12.86 12.47
C SER A 24 13.68 11.91 12.19
N SER A 25 13.69 10.71 12.81
CA SER A 25 14.78 9.76 12.62
C SER A 25 14.61 8.97 11.31
N HIS A 26 15.61 9.06 10.43
CA HIS A 26 15.65 8.26 9.21
C HIS A 26 15.80 6.77 9.51
N GLU A 27 16.55 6.42 10.55
CA GLU A 27 16.74 5.03 10.96
C GLU A 27 15.44 4.38 11.43
N ILE A 28 14.61 5.13 12.17
CA ILE A 28 13.27 4.64 12.55
C ILE A 28 12.41 4.42 11.31
N TYR A 29 12.45 5.35 10.36
CA TYR A 29 11.71 5.23 9.12
C TYR A 29 12.14 4.01 8.29
N GLU A 30 13.43 3.71 8.19
CA GLU A 30 13.92 2.49 7.53
C GLU A 30 13.40 1.22 8.22
N GLN A 31 13.34 1.20 9.56
CA GLN A 31 12.76 0.09 10.29
C GLN A 31 11.24 -0.04 10.05
N GLU A 32 10.51 1.05 9.90
CA GLU A 32 9.09 1.03 9.55
C GLU A 32 8.86 0.45 8.15
N ILE A 33 9.69 0.83 7.18
CA ILE A 33 9.67 0.24 5.84
C ILE A 33 9.86 -1.27 5.91
N GLU A 34 10.84 -1.74 6.68
CA GLU A 34 11.15 -3.17 6.79
C GLU A 34 10.11 -3.95 7.59
N LYS A 35 9.69 -3.41 8.73
CA LYS A 35 8.89 -4.14 9.72
C LYS A 35 7.39 -3.95 9.59
N ILE A 36 6.95 -2.86 8.97
CA ILE A 36 5.55 -2.51 8.80
C ILE A 36 5.18 -2.55 7.32
N PHE A 37 5.64 -1.58 6.51
CA PHE A 37 5.18 -1.42 5.13
C PHE A 37 5.50 -2.61 4.22
N SER A 38 6.53 -3.40 4.54
CA SER A 38 6.84 -4.63 3.82
C SER A 38 6.02 -5.85 4.27
N LYS A 39 5.15 -5.71 5.28
CA LYS A 39 4.42 -6.84 5.89
C LYS A 39 2.91 -6.70 5.82
N VAL A 40 2.41 -5.48 5.73
CA VAL A 40 0.98 -5.18 5.76
C VAL A 40 0.34 -5.29 4.38
N TRP A 41 -0.99 -5.48 4.34
CA TRP A 41 -1.79 -5.30 3.16
C TRP A 41 -2.02 -3.81 2.90
N ILE A 42 -1.84 -3.39 1.65
CA ILE A 42 -1.96 -1.97 1.26
C ILE A 42 -2.89 -1.89 0.05
N PRO A 43 -3.95 -1.06 0.09
CA PRO A 43 -4.75 -0.75 -1.08
C PRO A 43 -3.92 0.11 -2.03
N ILE A 44 -3.78 -0.30 -3.29
CA ILE A 44 -2.82 0.30 -4.21
C ILE A 44 -3.47 1.05 -5.38
N ILE A 45 -4.55 0.53 -5.93
CA ILE A 45 -5.37 1.13 -6.97
C ILE A 45 -6.81 0.64 -6.83
N HIS A 46 -7.73 1.22 -7.62
CA HIS A 46 -9.06 0.67 -7.84
C HIS A 46 -9.11 -0.07 -9.19
N GLU A 47 -9.79 -1.20 -9.27
CA GLU A 47 -9.85 -2.02 -10.50
C GLU A 47 -10.40 -1.25 -11.71
N SER A 48 -11.25 -0.24 -11.49
CA SER A 48 -11.76 0.60 -12.56
C SER A 48 -10.68 1.44 -13.28
N GLU A 49 -9.46 1.49 -12.74
CA GLU A 49 -8.33 2.15 -13.39
C GLU A 49 -7.65 1.27 -14.45
N ILE A 50 -7.98 -0.03 -14.46
CA ILE A 50 -7.45 -1.04 -15.39
C ILE A 50 -8.60 -1.93 -15.89
N LYS A 51 -9.62 -1.33 -16.53
CA LYS A 51 -10.89 -1.99 -16.88
C LYS A 51 -10.74 -3.11 -17.91
N ASN A 52 -9.82 -2.96 -18.85
CA ASN A 52 -9.72 -3.88 -19.96
C ASN A 52 -8.56 -4.86 -19.74
N PRO A 53 -8.69 -6.11 -20.25
CA PRO A 53 -7.55 -7.03 -20.26
C PRO A 53 -6.33 -6.39 -20.95
N GLY A 54 -5.18 -6.46 -20.29
CA GLY A 54 -3.94 -5.83 -20.72
C GLY A 54 -3.70 -4.43 -20.16
N ASP A 55 -4.70 -3.76 -19.62
CA ASP A 55 -4.48 -2.47 -18.96
C ASP A 55 -3.57 -2.65 -17.74
N TYR A 56 -2.65 -1.69 -17.55
CA TYR A 56 -1.79 -1.68 -16.36
C TYR A 56 -1.66 -0.30 -15.74
N ARG A 57 -1.36 -0.30 -14.45
CA ARG A 57 -0.93 0.87 -13.69
C ARG A 57 0.40 0.61 -13.00
N VAL A 58 1.18 1.68 -12.83
CA VAL A 58 2.39 1.66 -11.99
C VAL A 58 2.12 2.47 -10.75
N SER A 59 2.37 1.87 -9.60
CA SER A 59 2.26 2.50 -8.30
C SER A 59 3.51 2.22 -7.47
N GLN A 60 3.51 2.61 -6.20
CA GLN A 60 4.69 2.47 -5.33
C GLN A 60 4.29 2.04 -3.93
N ILE A 61 5.01 1.07 -3.38
CA ILE A 61 4.94 0.66 -1.96
C ILE A 61 6.35 0.64 -1.40
N ALA A 62 6.58 1.32 -0.29
CA ALA A 62 7.87 1.28 0.42
C ALA A 62 9.06 1.50 -0.54
N PHE A 63 8.98 2.52 -1.40
CA PHE A 63 9.96 2.86 -2.47
C PHE A 63 10.12 1.82 -3.58
N ARG A 64 9.34 0.74 -3.57
CA ARG A 64 9.33 -0.24 -4.65
C ARG A 64 8.25 0.08 -5.66
N ASN A 65 8.61 0.20 -6.91
CA ASN A 65 7.65 0.34 -7.98
C ASN A 65 6.93 -0.99 -8.18
N ILE A 66 5.62 -0.93 -8.23
CA ILE A 66 4.74 -2.08 -8.43
C ILE A 66 3.97 -1.84 -9.73
N VAL A 67 3.96 -2.81 -10.63
CA VAL A 67 3.06 -2.81 -11.77
C VAL A 67 1.85 -3.68 -11.43
N ILE A 68 0.67 -3.19 -11.73
CA ILE A 68 -0.62 -3.86 -11.54
C ILE A 68 -1.23 -4.05 -12.93
N ILE A 69 -1.56 -5.28 -13.30
CA ILE A 69 -2.02 -5.65 -14.65
C ILE A 69 -3.34 -6.40 -14.54
N ASN A 70 -4.28 -6.05 -15.40
CA ASN A 70 -5.47 -6.85 -15.63
C ASN A 70 -5.17 -7.93 -16.68
N HIS A 71 -5.14 -9.18 -16.29
CA HIS A 71 -4.95 -10.33 -17.18
C HIS A 71 -6.28 -10.83 -17.81
N GLY A 72 -7.39 -10.23 -17.45
CA GLY A 72 -8.72 -10.60 -17.93
C GLY A 72 -9.45 -11.55 -16.97
N ASP A 73 -8.78 -12.57 -16.51
CA ASP A 73 -9.28 -13.53 -15.52
C ASP A 73 -8.90 -13.16 -14.08
N ARG A 74 -7.86 -12.36 -13.92
CA ARG A 74 -7.35 -11.89 -12.62
C ARG A 74 -6.58 -10.58 -12.74
N ILE A 75 -6.38 -9.92 -11.62
CA ILE A 75 -5.46 -8.80 -11.49
C ILE A 75 -4.18 -9.29 -10.80
N GLY A 76 -3.04 -9.11 -11.48
CA GLY A 76 -1.72 -9.45 -10.95
C GLY A 76 -0.97 -8.20 -10.51
N CYS A 77 -0.25 -8.30 -9.39
CA CYS A 77 0.65 -7.27 -8.90
C CYS A 77 2.09 -7.81 -8.94
N TYR A 78 3.01 -7.03 -9.46
CA TYR A 78 4.40 -7.46 -9.66
C TYR A 78 5.37 -6.39 -9.21
N ILE A 79 6.54 -6.79 -8.68
CA ILE A 79 7.66 -5.86 -8.58
C ILE A 79 7.97 -5.38 -10.00
N ASN A 80 7.98 -4.07 -10.23
CA ASN A 80 8.04 -3.54 -11.59
C ASN A 80 9.32 -3.97 -12.32
N PRO A 81 9.20 -4.77 -13.40
CA PRO A 81 10.34 -5.27 -14.16
C PRO A 81 10.85 -4.27 -15.22
N GLY A 82 10.42 -3.00 -15.16
CA GLY A 82 10.85 -1.97 -16.10
C GLY A 82 9.72 -1.28 -16.87
N PHE A 83 8.46 -1.48 -16.48
CA PHE A 83 7.33 -0.71 -17.02
C PHE A 83 7.54 0.78 -16.76
N ARG A 84 7.37 1.58 -17.80
CA ARG A 84 7.57 3.03 -17.76
C ARG A 84 6.22 3.76 -17.80
N GLY A 85 6.23 4.97 -17.24
CA GLY A 85 5.00 5.75 -17.11
C GLY A 85 4.13 5.29 -15.95
N VAL A 86 2.92 5.84 -15.86
CA VAL A 86 1.97 5.56 -14.76
C VAL A 86 0.87 4.58 -15.16
N ALA A 87 0.63 4.42 -16.46
CA ALA A 87 -0.37 3.51 -17.02
C ALA A 87 -0.06 3.18 -18.49
N GLY A 88 -0.69 2.13 -19.00
CA GLY A 88 -0.62 1.71 -20.40
C GLY A 88 -1.37 0.40 -20.61
N THR A 89 -1.12 -0.22 -21.76
CA THR A 89 -1.72 -1.49 -22.16
C THR A 89 -0.64 -2.43 -22.69
N VAL A 90 -0.75 -3.70 -22.34
CA VAL A 90 0.08 -4.80 -22.85
C VAL A 90 -0.82 -5.94 -23.29
N ASP A 91 -0.27 -6.94 -23.97
CA ASP A 91 -0.98 -8.19 -24.20
C ASP A 91 -1.33 -8.83 -22.85
N PRO A 92 -2.60 -9.12 -22.55
CA PRO A 92 -3.02 -9.65 -21.25
C PRO A 92 -2.40 -11.01 -20.92
N THR A 93 -1.91 -11.74 -21.93
CA THR A 93 -1.23 -13.03 -21.78
C THR A 93 0.28 -12.88 -21.56
N THR A 94 0.80 -11.64 -21.53
CA THR A 94 2.22 -11.39 -21.30
C THR A 94 2.67 -11.99 -19.98
N VAL A 95 3.66 -12.86 -20.05
CA VAL A 95 4.34 -13.37 -18.85
C VAL A 95 5.26 -12.29 -18.31
N ILE A 96 5.05 -11.93 -17.06
CA ILE A 96 5.87 -10.93 -16.38
C ILE A 96 7.04 -11.63 -15.70
N GLU A 97 8.24 -11.45 -16.23
CA GLU A 97 9.48 -11.96 -15.66
C GLU A 97 9.88 -11.15 -14.42
N SER A 98 9.05 -11.19 -13.38
CA SER A 98 9.29 -10.52 -12.11
C SER A 98 8.53 -11.23 -11.01
N ARG A 99 8.91 -10.92 -9.76
CA ARG A 99 8.22 -11.44 -8.59
C ARG A 99 6.76 -10.97 -8.56
N GLU A 100 5.85 -11.93 -8.62
CA GLU A 100 4.44 -11.70 -8.35
C GLU A 100 4.20 -11.55 -6.85
N LEU A 101 3.35 -10.60 -6.49
CA LEU A 101 2.96 -10.31 -5.12
C LEU A 101 1.58 -10.92 -4.85
N HIS A 102 1.32 -11.27 -3.60
CA HIS A 102 -0.04 -11.59 -3.18
C HIS A 102 -0.93 -10.38 -3.39
N SER A 103 -2.07 -10.59 -4.05
CA SER A 103 -3.04 -9.53 -4.34
C SER A 103 -4.47 -10.04 -4.26
N GLU A 104 -5.38 -9.18 -3.80
CA GLU A 104 -6.80 -9.44 -3.70
C GLU A 104 -7.58 -8.20 -4.13
N VAL A 105 -8.77 -8.41 -4.73
CA VAL A 105 -9.73 -7.33 -4.99
C VAL A 105 -10.84 -7.44 -3.96
N LYS A 106 -11.00 -6.41 -3.14
CA LYS A 106 -11.95 -6.37 -2.03
C LYS A 106 -12.56 -4.97 -1.88
N TYR A 107 -13.65 -4.89 -1.13
CA TYR A 107 -14.27 -3.64 -0.72
C TYR A 107 -14.56 -2.68 -1.88
N GLY A 108 -15.34 -3.18 -2.84
CA GLY A 108 -15.83 -2.36 -3.97
C GLY A 108 -14.80 -2.10 -5.06
N GLY A 109 -13.91 -3.06 -5.31
CA GLY A 109 -12.95 -2.96 -6.40
C GLY A 109 -11.58 -2.41 -6.02
N MET A 110 -11.30 -2.23 -4.73
CA MET A 110 -9.94 -1.90 -4.27
C MET A 110 -9.01 -3.09 -4.45
N VAL A 111 -7.93 -2.88 -5.16
CA VAL A 111 -6.85 -3.85 -5.33
C VAL A 111 -5.88 -3.70 -4.17
N TRP A 112 -5.77 -4.75 -3.37
CA TRP A 112 -4.87 -4.85 -2.24
C TRP A 112 -3.68 -5.71 -2.60
N THR A 113 -2.50 -5.35 -2.12
CA THR A 113 -1.30 -6.17 -2.28
C THR A 113 -0.39 -6.03 -1.07
N THR A 114 0.54 -6.97 -0.94
CA THR A 114 1.54 -6.96 0.13
C THR A 114 2.91 -7.32 -0.40
N LEU A 115 3.95 -6.74 0.19
CA LEU A 115 5.34 -7.13 -0.07
C LEU A 115 5.77 -8.38 0.73
N ASN A 116 4.91 -8.88 1.62
CA ASN A 116 5.15 -10.09 2.40
C ASN A 116 5.07 -11.32 1.49
N ASP A 117 6.12 -12.15 1.49
CA ASP A 117 6.15 -13.39 0.72
C ASP A 117 5.22 -14.47 1.28
N ASN A 118 4.87 -14.39 2.56
CA ASN A 118 4.07 -15.39 3.26
C ASN A 118 3.07 -14.69 4.19
N PRO A 119 2.05 -13.99 3.65
CA PRO A 119 1.02 -13.39 4.48
C PRO A 119 0.23 -14.48 5.20
N THR A 120 0.09 -14.35 6.51
CA THR A 120 -0.65 -15.29 7.36
C THR A 120 -2.13 -14.98 7.43
N MET A 121 -2.56 -13.84 6.94
CA MET A 121 -3.94 -13.36 6.90
C MET A 121 -4.25 -12.86 5.49
N ASP A 122 -5.47 -13.11 5.03
CA ASP A 122 -6.03 -12.45 3.86
C ASP A 122 -6.43 -10.99 4.19
N VAL A 123 -6.92 -10.24 3.20
CA VAL A 123 -7.30 -8.83 3.38
C VAL A 123 -8.45 -8.68 4.38
N GLU A 124 -9.43 -9.60 4.37
CA GLU A 124 -10.59 -9.53 5.25
C GLU A 124 -10.19 -9.73 6.71
N GLN A 125 -9.37 -10.75 6.97
CA GLN A 125 -8.81 -11.00 8.30
C GLN A 125 -7.88 -9.86 8.77
N TRP A 126 -7.12 -9.27 7.85
CA TRP A 126 -6.22 -8.16 8.15
C TRP A 126 -6.97 -6.89 8.56
N THR A 127 -8.07 -6.60 7.86
CA THR A 127 -8.88 -5.40 8.13
C THR A 127 -9.81 -5.54 9.32
N ASP A 128 -10.05 -6.78 9.78
CA ASP A 128 -10.88 -7.12 10.95
C ASP A 128 -12.23 -6.35 10.97
N GLY A 129 -12.91 -6.33 9.82
CA GLY A 129 -14.20 -5.66 9.66
C GLY A 129 -14.16 -4.13 9.54
N ALA A 130 -12.97 -3.51 9.60
CA ALA A 130 -12.86 -2.05 9.54
C ALA A 130 -13.44 -1.44 8.25
N PHE A 131 -13.45 -2.19 7.15
CA PHE A 131 -13.99 -1.76 5.86
C PHE A 131 -15.43 -2.22 5.59
N ASP A 132 -16.02 -3.04 6.44
CA ASP A 132 -17.39 -3.55 6.24
C ASP A 132 -18.42 -2.41 6.33
N CYS A 133 -18.17 -1.43 7.19
CA CYS A 133 -19.03 -0.25 7.29
C CYS A 133 -18.98 0.60 6.01
N ILE A 134 -17.83 0.71 5.36
CA ILE A 134 -17.68 1.40 4.08
C ILE A 134 -18.40 0.60 2.99
N ALA A 135 -18.19 -0.70 2.92
CA ALA A 135 -18.85 -1.58 1.96
C ALA A 135 -20.38 -1.56 2.11
N THR A 136 -20.88 -1.44 3.35
CA THR A 136 -22.32 -1.34 3.64
C THR A 136 -22.90 0.03 3.29
N ALA A 137 -22.13 1.11 3.43
CA ALA A 137 -22.58 2.47 3.21
C ALA A 137 -22.58 2.89 1.72
N ILE A 138 -21.79 2.22 0.90
CA ILE A 138 -21.57 2.58 -0.50
C ILE A 138 -22.02 1.38 -1.37
N ASP A 139 -22.81 1.66 -2.44
CA ASP A 139 -23.10 0.67 -3.49
C ASP A 139 -21.82 0.37 -4.28
N THR A 140 -21.03 -0.54 -3.74
CA THR A 140 -19.65 -0.81 -4.18
C THR A 140 -19.59 -1.44 -5.58
N GLU A 141 -20.68 -2.02 -6.07
CA GLU A 141 -20.74 -2.66 -7.40
C GLU A 141 -20.67 -1.65 -8.56
N LYS A 142 -20.85 -0.35 -8.27
CA LYS A 142 -20.89 0.71 -9.27
C LYS A 142 -19.82 1.79 -9.11
N LEU A 143 -18.89 1.58 -8.18
CA LEU A 143 -17.83 2.56 -7.96
C LEU A 143 -16.83 2.57 -9.11
N GLU A 144 -16.49 3.77 -9.56
CA GLU A 144 -15.44 4.03 -10.53
C GLU A 144 -14.60 5.21 -10.07
N VAL A 145 -13.29 5.15 -10.31
CA VAL A 145 -12.41 6.30 -10.08
C VAL A 145 -12.75 7.38 -11.09
N PHE A 146 -13.37 8.44 -10.63
CA PHE A 146 -13.72 9.60 -11.46
C PHE A 146 -12.56 10.59 -11.59
N HIS A 147 -11.82 10.80 -10.51
CA HIS A 147 -10.70 11.71 -10.46
C HIS A 147 -9.59 11.16 -9.56
N TYR A 148 -8.37 11.35 -9.98
CA TYR A 148 -7.19 10.95 -9.22
C TYR A 148 -6.23 12.12 -9.06
N HIS A 149 -5.96 12.49 -7.83
CA HIS A 149 -4.96 13.50 -7.50
C HIS A 149 -3.90 12.90 -6.57
N LYS A 150 -2.65 13.10 -6.90
CA LYS A 150 -1.51 12.67 -6.08
C LYS A 150 -0.58 13.85 -5.82
N ALA A 151 -0.30 14.10 -4.57
CA ALA A 151 0.63 15.13 -4.14
C ALA A 151 1.73 14.54 -3.28
N ILE A 152 2.94 15.08 -3.39
CA ILE A 152 4.03 14.79 -2.46
C ILE A 152 4.01 15.87 -1.39
N ILE A 153 3.82 15.47 -0.15
CA ILE A 153 3.83 16.35 1.00
C ILE A 153 5.19 16.14 1.71
N PRO A 154 6.01 17.18 1.88
CA PRO A 154 7.33 17.08 2.50
C PRO A 154 7.20 16.98 4.03
N THR A 155 6.56 15.93 4.52
CA THR A 155 6.37 15.66 5.94
C THR A 155 6.41 14.17 6.24
N ASN A 156 6.60 13.82 7.50
CA ASN A 156 6.49 12.45 7.95
C ASN A 156 5.00 12.01 7.94
N TYR A 157 4.70 10.82 7.44
CA TYR A 157 3.34 10.30 7.34
C TYR A 157 2.61 10.23 8.69
N LYS A 158 3.34 10.00 9.78
CA LYS A 158 2.77 9.97 11.14
C LYS A 158 2.21 11.32 11.56
N LEU A 159 2.89 12.42 11.21
CA LEU A 159 2.36 13.78 11.46
C LEU A 159 1.06 14.03 10.69
N TRP A 160 0.97 13.49 9.46
CA TRP A 160 -0.29 13.55 8.70
C TRP A 160 -1.43 12.81 9.43
N HIS A 161 -1.14 11.62 9.96
CA HIS A 161 -2.13 10.86 10.72
C HIS A 161 -2.55 11.57 12.00
N ASP A 162 -1.59 12.07 12.78
CA ASP A 162 -1.89 12.77 14.04
C ASP A 162 -2.77 13.99 13.80
N THR A 163 -2.49 14.77 12.75
CA THR A 163 -3.28 15.97 12.40
C THR A 163 -4.72 15.64 11.98
N ASN A 164 -4.96 14.46 11.42
CA ASN A 164 -6.32 14.05 10.99
C ASN A 164 -7.08 13.25 12.04
N SER A 165 -6.50 13.01 13.21
CA SER A 165 -7.11 12.21 14.29
C SER A 165 -7.74 13.07 15.38
N GLU A 166 -7.70 14.41 15.27
CA GLU A 166 -8.27 15.36 16.22
C GLU A 166 -9.74 15.71 15.91
#